data_bc018c6251ea4c32a145e19f26c8ac5c
#
_entry.id   bc018c6251ea4c32a145e19f26c8ac5c
#
_cell.length_a   1.000
_cell.length_b   1.000
_cell.length_c   1.000
_cell.angle_alpha   90.00
_cell.angle_beta   90.00
_cell.angle_gamma   90.00
#
_symmetry.space_group_name_H-M   'P 1'
#
loop_
_entity.id
_entity.type
_entity.pdbx_description
1 polymer ?
#
loop_
_entity_poly.entity_id
_entity_poly.type
_entity_poly.pdbx_seq_one_letter_code
_entity_poly.pdbx_strand_id
1 'polypeptide(L)'
;MWLDMEMSGLDVNKEVIIEVACIITDLNFRELACFETVVKQPQSYLDNMDSWNKEHHGKSGLTAKVPNGMEPEFVEAKLIDLVDKYFPLSKTDLKKRPILAGNSIAQDRLFIDKYFKNLSARLHYRVLDVSSFKIVMNNKYNIEYKKQNSHRALDDIRESIGELKHYLESMVPKT
;
A
#
# COMPACT_ATOMS: atom_id res chain seq x y z
N MET A 1 7.99 -3.98 -4.09
CA MET A 1 7.57 -3.43 -2.78
C MET A 1 6.07 -3.22 -2.83
N TRP A 2 5.33 -4.03 -2.10
CA TRP A 2 3.89 -3.92 -1.97
C TRP A 2 3.57 -2.99 -0.83
N LEU A 3 2.54 -2.17 -1.00
CA LEU A 3 2.16 -1.18 0.01
C LEU A 3 0.66 -0.95 -0.06
N ASP A 4 0.08 -0.70 1.11
CA ASP A 4 -1.29 -0.30 1.30
C ASP A 4 -1.36 0.67 2.48
N MET A 5 -2.19 1.69 2.37
CA MET A 5 -2.35 2.72 3.39
C MET A 5 -3.81 2.96 3.66
N GLU A 6 -4.15 3.13 4.94
CA GLU A 6 -5.40 3.74 5.34
C GLU A 6 -5.18 5.24 5.57
N MET A 7 -6.10 6.05 5.07
CA MET A 7 -6.06 7.49 5.19
C MET A 7 -7.35 8.02 5.84
N SER A 8 -7.28 9.21 6.41
CA SER A 8 -8.48 9.88 6.94
C SER A 8 -9.48 10.28 5.85
N GLY A 9 -9.09 10.18 4.59
CA GLY A 9 -9.87 10.44 3.38
C GLY A 9 -8.98 10.50 2.15
N LEU A 10 -9.53 10.74 0.96
CA LEU A 10 -8.83 10.62 -0.30
C LEU A 10 -8.20 11.91 -0.82
N ASP A 11 -8.60 13.08 -0.29
CA ASP A 11 -8.01 14.37 -0.71
C ASP A 11 -6.64 14.56 -0.03
N VAL A 12 -5.57 14.28 -0.76
CA VAL A 12 -4.20 14.41 -0.24
C VAL A 12 -3.89 15.80 0.34
N ASN A 13 -4.61 16.86 -0.06
CA ASN A 13 -4.37 18.20 0.46
C ASN A 13 -4.95 18.45 1.84
N LYS A 14 -5.94 17.66 2.26
CA LYS A 14 -6.67 17.81 3.52
C LYS A 14 -6.42 16.66 4.49
N GLU A 15 -6.19 15.46 3.94
CA GLU A 15 -6.21 14.21 4.68
C GLU A 15 -4.80 13.71 4.98
N VAL A 16 -4.70 12.76 5.89
CA VAL A 16 -3.44 12.22 6.39
C VAL A 16 -3.45 10.69 6.40
N ILE A 17 -2.24 10.11 6.45
CA ILE A 17 -2.04 8.66 6.58
C ILE A 17 -2.28 8.28 8.05
N ILE A 18 -3.09 7.23 8.29
CA ILE A 18 -3.42 6.71 9.63
C ILE A 18 -2.99 5.26 9.85
N GLU A 19 -2.75 4.48 8.79
CA GLU A 19 -2.13 3.16 8.86
C GLU A 19 -1.25 2.94 7.61
N VAL A 20 -0.18 2.19 7.77
CA VAL A 20 0.70 1.77 6.68
C VAL A 20 1.04 0.31 6.84
N ALA A 21 0.88 -0.45 5.77
CA ALA A 21 1.42 -1.79 5.64
C ALA A 21 2.34 -1.89 4.42
N CYS A 22 3.39 -2.70 4.54
CA CYS A 22 4.36 -2.94 3.48
C CYS A 22 4.82 -4.39 3.49
N ILE A 23 4.88 -5.02 2.31
CA ILE A 23 5.49 -6.32 2.10
C ILE A 23 6.55 -6.20 1.00
N ILE A 24 7.74 -6.73 1.28
CA ILE A 24 8.77 -6.93 0.26
C ILE A 24 8.69 -8.37 -0.23
N THR A 25 8.59 -8.57 -1.54
CA THR A 25 8.62 -9.91 -2.13
C THR A 25 9.76 -10.05 -3.13
N ASP A 26 10.17 -11.29 -3.42
CA ASP A 26 10.90 -11.62 -4.64
C ASP A 26 9.96 -11.66 -5.86
N LEU A 27 10.51 -11.95 -7.05
CA LEU A 27 9.72 -12.05 -8.29
C LEU A 27 8.79 -13.28 -8.34
N ASN A 28 8.96 -14.24 -7.44
CA ASN A 28 8.06 -15.38 -7.27
C ASN A 28 6.99 -15.11 -6.20
N PHE A 29 6.87 -13.86 -5.77
CA PHE A 29 5.93 -13.38 -4.73
C PHE A 29 6.15 -14.02 -3.35
N ARG A 30 7.33 -14.55 -3.06
CA ARG A 30 7.66 -15.00 -1.72
C ARG A 30 7.95 -13.80 -0.84
N GLU A 31 7.28 -13.69 0.30
CA GLU A 31 7.50 -12.63 1.28
C GLU A 31 8.92 -12.74 1.87
N LEU A 32 9.66 -11.64 1.80
CA LEU A 32 11.01 -11.50 2.34
C LEU A 32 11.03 -10.66 3.61
N ALA A 33 10.08 -9.72 3.74
CA ALA A 33 9.87 -8.88 4.91
C ALA A 33 8.48 -8.28 4.89
N CYS A 34 7.95 -7.97 6.07
CA CYS A 34 6.74 -7.17 6.24
C CYS A 34 6.93 -6.12 7.34
N PHE A 35 6.14 -5.08 7.25
CA PHE A 35 6.03 -4.03 8.25
C PHE A 35 4.59 -3.50 8.24
N GLU A 36 4.01 -3.31 9.41
CA GLU A 36 2.68 -2.75 9.59
C GLU A 36 2.70 -1.85 10.83
N THR A 37 2.08 -0.69 10.73
CA THR A 37 1.93 0.20 11.89
C THR A 37 0.79 1.19 11.71
N VAL A 38 0.16 1.56 12.82
CA VAL A 38 -0.72 2.71 12.90
C VAL A 38 0.12 3.98 12.98
N VAL A 39 -0.25 4.99 12.21
CA VAL A 39 0.44 6.28 12.15
C VAL A 39 -0.26 7.26 13.09
N LYS A 40 0.49 7.86 13.99
CA LYS A 40 -0.03 8.86 14.91
C LYS A 40 -0.43 10.12 14.18
N GLN A 41 -1.62 10.63 14.49
CA GLN A 41 -2.15 11.86 13.92
C GLN A 41 -2.90 12.66 14.99
N PRO A 42 -2.97 14.00 14.85
CA PRO A 42 -3.82 14.83 15.67
C PRO A 42 -5.29 14.43 15.61
N GLN A 43 -5.97 14.46 16.76
CA GLN A 43 -7.39 14.08 16.88
C GLN A 43 -8.30 14.84 15.90
N SER A 44 -7.94 16.08 15.56
CA SER A 44 -8.69 16.91 14.62
C SER A 44 -8.89 16.28 13.24
N TYR A 45 -7.93 15.46 12.76
CA TYR A 45 -8.11 14.75 11.49
C TYR A 45 -9.18 13.67 11.61
N LEU A 46 -9.21 12.95 12.74
CA LEU A 46 -10.20 11.90 12.99
C LEU A 46 -11.61 12.50 13.16
N ASP A 47 -11.71 13.65 13.83
CA ASP A 47 -12.98 14.37 14.05
C ASP A 47 -13.56 14.92 12.74
N ASN A 48 -12.69 15.28 11.78
CA ASN A 48 -13.06 15.86 10.50
C ASN A 48 -13.28 14.84 9.37
N MET A 49 -13.01 13.55 9.60
CA MET A 49 -13.33 12.50 8.62
C MET A 49 -14.80 12.57 8.19
N ASP A 50 -15.09 12.22 6.95
CA ASP A 50 -16.45 12.00 6.49
C ASP A 50 -17.12 10.81 7.22
N SER A 51 -18.44 10.67 7.04
CA SER A 51 -19.22 9.63 7.73
C SER A 51 -18.80 8.22 7.37
N TRP A 52 -18.41 7.98 6.10
CA TRP A 52 -17.96 6.67 5.64
C TRP A 52 -16.65 6.27 6.30
N ASN A 53 -15.65 7.16 6.29
CA ASN A 53 -14.34 6.90 6.91
C ASN A 53 -14.46 6.73 8.44
N LYS A 54 -15.29 7.55 9.12
CA LYS A 54 -15.57 7.39 10.55
C LYS A 54 -16.14 6.01 10.88
N GLU A 55 -17.13 5.58 10.10
CA GLU A 55 -17.77 4.28 10.31
C GLU A 55 -16.81 3.14 10.02
N HIS A 56 -16.11 3.19 8.90
CA HIS A 56 -15.20 2.15 8.42
C HIS A 56 -14.03 1.95 9.39
N HIS A 57 -13.27 3.02 9.68
CA HIS A 57 -12.13 2.97 10.58
C HIS A 57 -12.54 2.79 12.06
N GLY A 58 -13.76 3.20 12.42
CA GLY A 58 -14.34 2.91 13.73
C GLY A 58 -14.63 1.42 13.92
N LYS A 59 -15.24 0.75 12.92
CA LYS A 59 -15.54 -0.69 12.96
C LYS A 59 -14.28 -1.55 13.02
N SER A 60 -13.22 -1.18 12.30
CA SER A 60 -11.92 -1.88 12.36
C SER A 60 -11.13 -1.61 13.65
N GLY A 61 -11.57 -0.63 14.45
CA GLY A 61 -10.88 -0.17 15.66
C GLY A 61 -9.61 0.64 15.37
N LEU A 62 -9.37 1.02 14.11
CA LEU A 62 -8.20 1.80 13.72
C LEU A 62 -8.22 3.19 14.36
N THR A 63 -9.36 3.90 14.31
CA THR A 63 -9.51 5.25 14.88
C THR A 63 -9.05 5.33 16.33
N ALA A 64 -9.34 4.32 17.15
CA ALA A 64 -8.96 4.30 18.57
C ALA A 64 -7.44 4.12 18.78
N LYS A 65 -6.72 3.58 17.80
CA LYS A 65 -5.27 3.32 17.86
C LYS A 65 -4.44 4.51 17.40
N VAL A 66 -4.98 5.35 16.50
CA VAL A 66 -4.26 6.48 15.86
C VAL A 66 -3.58 7.42 16.88
N PRO A 67 -4.22 7.84 17.99
CA PRO A 67 -3.56 8.72 18.96
C PRO A 67 -2.29 8.14 19.60
N ASN A 68 -2.19 6.81 19.65
CA ASN A 68 -1.05 6.07 20.22
C ASN A 68 -0.19 5.39 19.15
N GLY A 69 -0.37 5.76 17.89
CA GLY A 69 0.41 5.25 16.76
C GLY A 69 1.87 5.72 16.77
N MET A 70 2.62 5.24 15.80
CA MET A 70 3.99 5.65 15.57
C MET A 70 4.03 7.04 14.92
N GLU A 71 4.93 7.91 15.35
CA GLU A 71 5.13 9.22 14.72
C GLU A 71 5.48 9.05 13.23
N PRO A 72 4.95 9.90 12.32
CA PRO A 72 5.11 9.76 10.87
C PRO A 72 6.58 9.67 10.43
N GLU A 73 7.48 10.40 11.07
CA GLU A 73 8.91 10.43 10.75
C GLU A 73 9.57 9.07 11.03
N PHE A 74 9.16 8.38 12.10
CA PHE A 74 9.65 7.03 12.39
C PHE A 74 9.07 5.99 11.45
N VAL A 75 7.81 6.18 11.00
CA VAL A 75 7.20 5.31 9.98
C VAL A 75 7.99 5.44 8.67
N GLU A 76 8.25 6.66 8.20
CA GLU A 76 9.06 6.89 7.00
C GLU A 76 10.44 6.25 7.13
N ALA A 77 11.12 6.44 8.27
CA ALA A 77 12.43 5.87 8.52
C ALA A 77 12.42 4.33 8.44
N LYS A 78 11.40 3.66 9.02
CA LYS A 78 11.26 2.21 8.94
C LYS A 78 11.05 1.71 7.51
N LEU A 79 10.25 2.40 6.71
CA LEU A 79 10.05 2.06 5.30
C LEU A 79 11.35 2.26 4.49
N ILE A 80 12.12 3.30 4.79
CA ILE A 80 13.43 3.55 4.19
C ILE A 80 14.42 2.45 4.57
N ASP A 81 14.45 2.01 5.83
CA ASP A 81 15.31 0.90 6.28
C ASP A 81 15.03 -0.38 5.48
N LEU A 82 13.75 -0.68 5.20
CA LEU A 82 13.37 -1.80 4.34
C LEU A 82 13.89 -1.62 2.90
N VAL A 83 13.70 -0.43 2.32
CA VAL A 83 14.22 -0.13 0.97
C VAL A 83 15.73 -0.27 0.93
N ASP A 84 16.46 0.30 1.89
CA ASP A 84 17.91 0.25 1.94
C ASP A 84 18.45 -1.19 2.09
N LYS A 85 17.74 -2.01 2.87
CA LYS A 85 18.12 -3.42 3.10
C LYS A 85 17.89 -4.29 1.87
N TYR A 86 16.74 -4.17 1.21
CA TYR A 86 16.34 -5.07 0.13
C TYR A 86 16.64 -4.52 -1.28
N PHE A 87 16.86 -3.21 -1.39
CA PHE A 87 17.20 -2.51 -2.64
C PHE A 87 18.42 -1.60 -2.44
N PRO A 88 19.59 -2.16 -2.08
CA PRO A 88 20.77 -1.38 -1.65
C PRO A 88 21.28 -0.41 -2.72
N LEU A 89 21.00 -0.69 -4.01
CA LEU A 89 21.39 0.17 -5.12
C LEU A 89 20.38 1.28 -5.43
N SER A 90 19.24 1.35 -4.73
CA SER A 90 18.19 2.34 -4.99
C SER A 90 18.65 3.80 -4.83
N LYS A 91 19.68 4.04 -4.03
CA LYS A 91 20.28 5.37 -3.81
C LYS A 91 21.09 5.86 -5.00
N THR A 92 21.77 4.95 -5.70
CA THR A 92 22.77 5.27 -6.72
C THR A 92 22.30 4.99 -8.14
N ASP A 93 21.32 4.09 -8.31
CA ASP A 93 20.77 3.70 -9.61
C ASP A 93 19.25 3.79 -9.62
N LEU A 94 18.70 4.72 -10.38
CA LEU A 94 17.27 4.92 -10.55
C LEU A 94 16.54 3.66 -11.06
N LYS A 95 17.22 2.85 -11.87
CA LYS A 95 16.65 1.61 -12.43
C LYS A 95 16.55 0.49 -11.39
N LYS A 96 17.24 0.63 -10.27
CA LYS A 96 17.26 -0.34 -9.16
C LYS A 96 16.34 0.06 -8.01
N ARG A 97 15.62 1.16 -8.14
CA ARG A 97 14.61 1.58 -7.18
C ARG A 97 13.45 0.61 -7.16
N PRO A 98 12.88 0.32 -5.97
CA PRO A 98 11.69 -0.52 -5.88
C PRO A 98 10.50 0.13 -6.59
N ILE A 99 9.76 -0.69 -7.32
CA ILE A 99 8.47 -0.32 -7.90
C ILE A 99 7.42 -0.56 -6.82
N LEU A 100 6.58 0.46 -6.53
CA LEU A 100 5.41 0.29 -5.69
C LEU A 100 4.37 -0.59 -6.40
N ALA A 101 3.76 -1.52 -5.66
CA ALA A 101 2.72 -2.40 -6.13
C ALA A 101 1.56 -2.45 -5.14
N GLY A 102 0.35 -2.53 -5.65
CA GLY A 102 -0.89 -2.63 -4.88
C GLY A 102 -2.12 -2.41 -5.74
N ASN A 103 -3.30 -2.47 -5.14
CA ASN A 103 -4.54 -2.07 -5.79
C ASN A 103 -4.72 -0.56 -5.69
N SER A 104 -5.04 0.10 -6.81
CA SER A 104 -5.20 1.57 -6.89
C SER A 104 -4.03 2.35 -6.29
N ILE A 105 -2.84 1.78 -6.36
CA ILE A 105 -1.61 2.21 -5.69
C ILE A 105 -1.20 3.65 -6.04
N ALA A 106 -1.78 4.23 -7.08
CA ALA A 106 -1.56 5.62 -7.44
C ALA A 106 -2.05 6.57 -6.34
N GLN A 107 -3.11 6.21 -5.60
CA GLN A 107 -3.61 6.99 -4.48
C GLN A 107 -2.60 7.02 -3.34
N ASP A 108 -2.09 5.86 -2.94
CA ASP A 108 -1.04 5.75 -1.91
C ASP A 108 0.21 6.52 -2.32
N ARG A 109 0.57 6.46 -3.60
CA ARG A 109 1.71 7.19 -4.14
C ARG A 109 1.59 8.71 -3.94
N LEU A 110 0.41 9.31 -4.08
CA LEU A 110 0.18 10.73 -3.83
C LEU A 110 0.46 11.09 -2.36
N PHE A 111 0.03 10.24 -1.41
CA PHE A 111 0.29 10.46 0.01
C PHE A 111 1.75 10.29 0.36
N ILE A 112 2.45 9.30 -0.22
CA ILE A 112 3.90 9.14 -0.06
C ILE A 112 4.63 10.39 -0.56
N ASP A 113 4.29 10.88 -1.75
CA ASP A 113 4.95 12.04 -2.37
C ASP A 113 4.79 13.30 -1.53
N LYS A 114 3.68 13.42 -0.79
CA LYS A 114 3.44 14.54 0.12
C LYS A 114 4.08 14.38 1.48
N TYR A 115 3.88 13.23 2.12
CA TYR A 115 4.19 13.04 3.55
C TYR A 115 5.50 12.30 3.80
N PHE A 116 5.93 11.42 2.88
CA PHE A 116 7.13 10.59 2.99
C PHE A 116 8.11 10.90 1.85
N LYS A 117 8.56 12.15 1.80
CA LYS A 117 9.39 12.67 0.68
C LYS A 117 10.72 11.95 0.51
N ASN A 118 11.33 11.52 1.62
CA ASN A 118 12.60 10.79 1.57
C ASN A 118 12.39 9.36 1.06
N LEU A 119 11.29 8.72 1.41
CA LEU A 119 10.88 7.44 0.83
C LEU A 119 10.56 7.62 -0.66
N SER A 120 9.74 8.61 -1.02
CA SER A 120 9.38 8.92 -2.41
C SER A 120 10.62 9.04 -3.30
N ALA A 121 11.65 9.74 -2.82
CA ALA A 121 12.93 9.90 -3.54
C ALA A 121 13.69 8.59 -3.78
N ARG A 122 13.33 7.49 -3.11
CA ARG A 122 13.94 6.16 -3.26
C ARG A 122 13.12 5.19 -4.06
N LEU A 123 11.89 5.55 -4.40
CA LEU A 123 10.98 4.73 -5.19
C LEU A 123 11.17 4.98 -6.69
N HIS A 124 10.88 3.96 -7.48
CA HIS A 124 10.80 4.12 -8.92
C HIS A 124 9.55 4.98 -9.27
N TYR A 125 9.60 5.74 -10.36
CA TYR A 125 8.46 6.57 -10.80
C TYR A 125 7.28 5.74 -11.33
N ARG A 126 7.56 4.52 -11.82
CA ARG A 126 6.51 3.58 -12.25
C ARG A 126 5.91 2.88 -11.05
N VAL A 127 4.63 2.50 -11.20
CA VAL A 127 3.91 1.68 -10.23
C VAL A 127 3.37 0.43 -10.92
N LEU A 128 3.11 -0.61 -10.15
CA LEU A 128 2.40 -1.82 -10.57
C LEU A 128 1.02 -1.79 -9.94
N ASP A 129 0.03 -1.30 -10.69
CA ASP A 129 -1.35 -1.22 -10.23
C ASP A 129 -2.12 -2.48 -10.62
N VAL A 130 -2.46 -3.31 -9.62
CA VAL A 130 -3.21 -4.56 -9.81
C VAL A 130 -4.64 -4.30 -10.29
N SER A 131 -5.23 -3.15 -9.93
CA SER A 131 -6.55 -2.75 -10.41
C SER A 131 -6.61 -2.58 -11.93
N SER A 132 -5.49 -2.23 -12.57
CA SER A 132 -5.41 -2.19 -14.04
C SER A 132 -5.50 -3.58 -14.66
N PHE A 133 -4.86 -4.59 -14.06
CA PHE A 133 -5.02 -5.99 -14.46
C PHE A 133 -6.47 -6.45 -14.26
N LYS A 134 -7.07 -6.16 -13.11
CA LYS A 134 -8.47 -6.48 -12.81
C LYS A 134 -9.41 -5.96 -13.89
N ILE A 135 -9.27 -4.70 -14.30
CA ILE A 135 -10.11 -4.10 -15.35
C ILE A 135 -10.01 -4.89 -16.66
N VAL A 136 -8.79 -5.23 -17.08
CA VAL A 136 -8.56 -5.97 -18.34
C VAL A 136 -9.07 -7.40 -18.22
N MET A 137 -8.74 -8.09 -17.14
CA MET A 137 -9.07 -9.50 -16.95
C MET A 137 -10.58 -9.72 -16.82
N ASN A 138 -11.26 -8.86 -16.06
CA ASN A 138 -12.71 -8.95 -15.92
C ASN A 138 -13.43 -8.63 -17.25
N ASN A 139 -13.09 -7.48 -17.88
CA ASN A 139 -13.88 -7.00 -19.02
C ASN A 139 -13.54 -7.70 -20.35
N LYS A 140 -12.29 -8.12 -20.55
CA LYS A 140 -11.87 -8.72 -21.81
C LYS A 140 -11.88 -10.24 -21.78
N TYR A 141 -11.50 -10.82 -20.65
CA TYR A 141 -11.30 -12.27 -20.52
C TYR A 141 -12.33 -12.95 -19.63
N ASN A 142 -13.21 -12.19 -18.97
CA ASN A 142 -14.21 -12.68 -18.02
C ASN A 142 -13.59 -13.55 -16.91
N ILE A 143 -12.40 -13.11 -16.42
CA ILE A 143 -11.66 -13.75 -15.34
C ILE A 143 -11.75 -12.82 -14.12
N GLU A 144 -12.37 -13.32 -13.06
CA GLU A 144 -12.55 -12.60 -11.81
C GLU A 144 -11.73 -13.21 -10.67
N TYR A 145 -11.26 -12.38 -9.76
CA TYR A 145 -10.68 -12.78 -8.49
C TYR A 145 -11.61 -12.36 -7.34
N LYS A 146 -11.98 -13.31 -6.48
CA LYS A 146 -12.85 -13.05 -5.33
C LYS A 146 -11.99 -12.78 -4.10
N LYS A 147 -12.03 -11.54 -3.61
CA LYS A 147 -11.39 -11.13 -2.35
C LYS A 147 -12.20 -11.58 -1.15
N GLN A 148 -11.51 -11.85 -0.04
CA GLN A 148 -12.13 -12.21 1.25
C GLN A 148 -12.54 -10.99 2.08
N ASN A 149 -12.07 -9.78 1.71
CA ASN A 149 -12.39 -8.48 2.33
C ASN A 149 -12.12 -8.47 3.85
N SER A 150 -10.88 -8.69 4.24
CA SER A 150 -10.47 -8.65 5.66
C SER A 150 -10.38 -7.23 6.23
N HIS A 151 -10.25 -6.21 5.39
CA HIS A 151 -10.13 -4.78 5.75
C HIS A 151 -8.99 -4.49 6.76
N ARG A 152 -7.88 -5.18 6.61
CA ARG A 152 -6.63 -4.93 7.31
C ARG A 152 -5.54 -4.72 6.28
N ALA A 153 -4.80 -3.62 6.36
CA ALA A 153 -3.84 -3.21 5.34
C ALA A 153 -2.85 -4.33 4.95
N LEU A 154 -2.36 -5.11 5.91
CA LEU A 154 -1.44 -6.22 5.62
C LEU A 154 -2.12 -7.38 4.88
N ASP A 155 -3.37 -7.71 5.23
CA ASP A 155 -4.12 -8.76 4.56
C ASP A 155 -4.56 -8.31 3.16
N ASP A 156 -4.92 -7.03 3.01
CA ASP A 156 -5.28 -6.44 1.72
C ASP A 156 -4.10 -6.45 0.73
N ILE A 157 -2.86 -6.28 1.23
CA ILE A 157 -1.65 -6.50 0.42
C ILE A 157 -1.54 -7.97 -0.03
N ARG A 158 -1.75 -8.93 0.88
CA ARG A 158 -1.69 -10.36 0.53
C ARG A 158 -2.76 -10.75 -0.47
N GLU A 159 -3.95 -10.19 -0.35
CA GLU A 159 -5.01 -10.35 -1.36
C GLU A 159 -4.61 -9.75 -2.70
N SER A 160 -3.98 -8.56 -2.72
CA SER A 160 -3.48 -7.93 -3.95
C SER A 160 -2.40 -8.76 -4.64
N ILE A 161 -1.51 -9.37 -3.86
CA ILE A 161 -0.51 -10.34 -4.36
C ILE A 161 -1.20 -11.58 -4.95
N GLY A 162 -2.18 -12.14 -4.24
CA GLY A 162 -2.96 -13.29 -4.69
C GLY A 162 -3.75 -13.00 -5.96
N GLU A 163 -4.35 -11.81 -6.05
CA GLU A 163 -5.08 -11.33 -7.22
C GLU A 163 -4.17 -11.24 -8.45
N LEU A 164 -2.99 -10.64 -8.32
CA LEU A 164 -2.04 -10.57 -9.42
C LEU A 164 -1.54 -11.96 -9.85
N LYS A 165 -1.21 -12.84 -8.90
CA LYS A 165 -0.85 -14.24 -9.20
C LYS A 165 -1.92 -14.94 -10.02
N HIS A 166 -3.17 -14.86 -9.58
CA HIS A 166 -4.31 -15.45 -10.26
C HIS A 166 -4.42 -14.98 -11.71
N TYR A 167 -4.26 -13.68 -11.96
CA TYR A 167 -4.30 -13.13 -13.31
C TYR A 167 -3.12 -13.61 -14.17
N LEU A 168 -1.90 -13.62 -13.63
CA LEU A 168 -0.72 -14.08 -14.36
C LEU A 168 -0.80 -15.58 -14.71
N GLU A 169 -1.26 -16.42 -13.79
CA GLU A 169 -1.47 -17.86 -14.03
C GLU A 169 -2.53 -18.11 -15.11
N SER A 170 -3.56 -17.26 -15.15
CA SER A 170 -4.62 -17.35 -16.16
C SER A 170 -4.16 -16.95 -17.57
N MET A 171 -3.04 -16.21 -17.69
CA MET A 171 -2.45 -15.83 -18.98
C MET A 171 -1.51 -16.89 -19.57
N VAL A 172 -1.08 -17.87 -18.78
CA VAL A 172 -0.21 -18.95 -19.26
C VAL A 172 -1.08 -19.98 -19.97
N PRO A 173 -0.76 -20.38 -21.23
CA PRO A 173 -1.47 -21.44 -21.91
C PRO A 173 -1.44 -22.73 -21.07
N LYS A 174 -2.59 -23.33 -20.80
CA LYS A 174 -2.63 -24.67 -20.21
C LYS A 174 -2.09 -25.64 -21.27
N THR A 175 -0.84 -26.11 -21.09
CA THR A 175 -0.22 -27.17 -21.89
C THR A 175 -0.94 -28.46 -21.68
#